data_0f887e11422ef93d04149cf429d5db27
#
_entry.id   0f887e11422ef93d04149cf429d5db27
#
_cell.length_a   1.000
_cell.length_b   1.000
_cell.length_c   1.000
_cell.angle_alpha   90.00
_cell.angle_beta   90.00
_cell.angle_gamma   90.00
#
_symmetry.space_group_name_H-M   'P 1'
#
loop_
_entity.id
_entity.type
_entity.pdbx_description
1 polymer ?
#
loop_
_entity_poly.entity_id
_entity_poly.type
_entity_poly.pdbx_seq_one_letter_code
_entity_poly.pdbx_strand_id
1 'polypeptide(L)'
;YLSKADLAFCNLETPLAPAGGPYTGYPTFSVPQDIVPALKDAGFDACTTASNHTVDKGFDGLKRTLDVLDANGIRHAGSSRTEQERNTPTIMEVKGVKVALLAYGYGLNGFSTPAGKPWAVNLIDIPTMLADAKAARAAGAQIVAVAVHAGDEYVQLPNAQQRSVATALAQSRLVDLIYGHHVHVVQPIDKIGDVWVAYGMGNLIHKQHTAAARAATQA
;
A
#
# COMPACT_ATOMS: atom_id res chain seq x y z
N TYR A 1 0.25 15.81 13.66
CA TYR A 1 1.45 15.76 12.83
C TYR A 1 1.08 15.54 11.35
N LEU A 2 0.19 14.59 11.02
CA LEU A 2 -0.22 14.28 9.64
C LEU A 2 -0.81 15.49 8.92
N SER A 3 -1.71 16.21 9.55
CA SER A 3 -2.36 17.41 9.00
C SER A 3 -1.40 18.58 8.70
N LYS A 4 -0.12 18.47 9.05
CA LYS A 4 0.92 19.45 8.74
C LYS A 4 1.84 18.99 7.60
N ALA A 5 1.73 17.73 7.17
CA ALA A 5 2.48 17.22 6.03
C ALA A 5 1.89 17.79 4.74
N ASP A 6 2.74 18.02 3.74
CA ASP A 6 2.29 18.45 2.43
C ASP A 6 1.63 17.30 1.65
N LEU A 7 1.98 16.05 2.00
CA LEU A 7 1.40 14.84 1.44
C LEU A 7 1.55 13.69 2.45
N ALA A 8 0.46 13.00 2.75
CA ALA A 8 0.45 11.88 3.69
C ALA A 8 -0.15 10.62 3.05
N PHE A 9 0.55 9.49 3.23
CA PHE A 9 0.14 8.19 2.71
C PHE A 9 -0.29 7.24 3.82
N CYS A 10 -1.33 6.45 3.57
CA CYS A 10 -1.74 5.33 4.40
C CYS A 10 -1.62 4.00 3.65
N ASN A 11 -1.62 2.90 4.38
CA ASN A 11 -1.91 1.57 3.85
C ASN A 11 -3.30 1.17 4.35
N LEU A 12 -4.26 1.02 3.44
CA LEU A 12 -5.56 0.45 3.74
C LEU A 12 -5.51 -1.03 3.39
N GLU A 13 -5.16 -1.83 4.38
CA GLU A 13 -4.82 -3.24 4.21
C GLU A 13 -6.05 -4.11 3.88
N THR A 14 -7.21 -3.74 4.42
CA THR A 14 -8.41 -4.57 4.39
C THR A 14 -9.49 -3.98 3.48
N PRO A 15 -10.28 -4.80 2.77
CA PRO A 15 -11.38 -4.31 1.96
C PRO A 15 -12.54 -3.77 2.84
N LEU A 16 -13.24 -2.80 2.29
CA LEU A 16 -14.41 -2.19 2.93
C LEU A 16 -15.67 -3.04 2.72
N ALA A 17 -16.51 -3.09 3.75
CA ALA A 17 -17.83 -3.71 3.72
C ALA A 17 -18.83 -2.89 2.89
N PRO A 18 -19.97 -3.47 2.46
CA PRO A 18 -21.14 -2.69 2.10
C PRO A 18 -21.56 -1.75 3.25
N ALA A 19 -22.24 -0.65 2.93
CA ALA A 19 -22.81 0.22 3.96
C ALA A 19 -23.73 -0.60 4.88
N GLY A 20 -23.49 -0.53 6.20
CA GLY A 20 -24.23 -1.32 7.20
C GLY A 20 -23.72 -2.76 7.38
N GLY A 21 -22.70 -3.20 6.65
CA GLY A 21 -22.11 -4.54 6.81
C GLY A 21 -22.60 -5.58 5.79
N PRO A 22 -22.39 -6.86 6.03
CA PRO A 22 -21.79 -7.42 7.24
C PRO A 22 -20.31 -7.10 7.41
N TYR A 23 -19.88 -6.92 8.66
CA TYR A 23 -18.47 -6.73 9.01
C TYR A 23 -17.86 -8.05 9.44
N THR A 24 -16.61 -8.29 9.04
CA THR A 24 -15.83 -9.48 9.43
C THR A 24 -14.40 -9.11 9.79
N GLY A 25 -13.84 -9.84 10.76
CA GLY A 25 -12.44 -9.80 11.14
C GLY A 25 -11.66 -10.94 10.51
N TYR A 26 -10.53 -11.28 11.15
CA TYR A 26 -9.68 -12.41 10.72
C TYR A 26 -10.49 -13.71 10.54
N PRO A 27 -10.21 -14.55 9.52
CA PRO A 27 -9.11 -14.42 8.56
C PRO A 27 -9.45 -13.63 7.30
N THR A 28 -10.70 -13.29 7.03
CA THR A 28 -11.13 -12.55 5.84
C THR A 28 -11.90 -11.30 6.25
N PHE A 29 -11.24 -10.17 6.10
CA PHE A 29 -11.72 -8.89 6.60
C PHE A 29 -12.79 -8.26 5.73
N SER A 30 -13.65 -7.49 6.38
CA SER A 30 -14.63 -6.60 5.76
C SER A 30 -14.92 -5.51 6.78
N VAL A 31 -14.32 -4.34 6.63
CA VAL A 31 -14.33 -3.30 7.66
C VAL A 31 -15.31 -2.16 7.33
N PRO A 32 -15.79 -1.40 8.34
CA PRO A 32 -16.68 -0.27 8.10
C PRO A 32 -16.09 0.78 7.16
N GLN A 33 -16.93 1.38 6.31
CA GLN A 33 -16.51 2.46 5.41
C GLN A 33 -16.16 3.75 6.16
N ASP A 34 -16.62 3.90 7.39
CA ASP A 34 -16.37 5.07 8.25
C ASP A 34 -14.89 5.33 8.52
N ILE A 35 -14.03 4.32 8.32
CA ILE A 35 -12.57 4.50 8.40
C ILE A 35 -12.07 5.49 7.36
N VAL A 36 -12.69 5.59 6.19
CA VAL A 36 -12.18 6.42 5.09
C VAL A 36 -12.36 7.92 5.38
N PRO A 37 -13.56 8.42 5.75
CA PRO A 37 -13.66 9.82 6.18
C PRO A 37 -12.77 10.13 7.39
N ALA A 38 -12.59 9.20 8.34
CA ALA A 38 -11.69 9.40 9.46
C ALA A 38 -10.21 9.53 9.01
N LEU A 39 -9.77 8.76 8.02
CA LEU A 39 -8.45 8.91 7.42
C LEU A 39 -8.30 10.27 6.72
N LYS A 40 -9.34 10.72 6.00
CA LYS A 40 -9.34 12.04 5.36
C LYS A 40 -9.24 13.17 6.38
N ASP A 41 -10.02 13.11 7.44
CA ASP A 41 -10.01 14.10 8.53
C ASP A 41 -8.67 14.13 9.28
N ALA A 42 -7.99 12.97 9.38
CA ALA A 42 -6.65 12.87 9.93
C ALA A 42 -5.57 13.51 9.04
N GLY A 43 -5.89 13.77 7.76
CA GLY A 43 -5.01 14.45 6.81
C GLY A 43 -4.31 13.52 5.82
N PHE A 44 -4.81 12.31 5.59
CA PHE A 44 -4.29 11.43 4.54
C PHE A 44 -4.80 11.84 3.16
N ASP A 45 -3.91 11.83 2.18
CA ASP A 45 -4.18 12.21 0.79
C ASP A 45 -4.34 11.00 -0.13
N ALA A 46 -3.61 9.92 0.17
CA ALA A 46 -3.66 8.70 -0.59
C ALA A 46 -3.44 7.45 0.28
N CYS A 47 -4.06 6.34 -0.10
CA CYS A 47 -3.82 5.04 0.53
C CYS A 47 -3.33 4.00 -0.49
N THR A 48 -2.39 3.17 -0.06
CA THR A 48 -2.03 1.96 -0.80
C THR A 48 -3.01 0.84 -0.48
N THR A 49 -3.32 0.03 -1.48
CA THR A 49 -4.35 -1.02 -1.43
C THR A 49 -3.87 -2.39 -1.90
N ALA A 50 -2.57 -2.53 -2.26
CA ALA A 50 -1.96 -3.82 -2.56
C ALA A 50 -1.50 -4.49 -1.26
N SER A 51 -2.31 -5.38 -0.72
CA SER A 51 -2.04 -6.16 0.48
C SER A 51 -2.43 -7.63 0.28
N ASN A 52 -2.04 -8.49 1.20
CA ASN A 52 -2.49 -9.88 1.24
C ASN A 52 -4.00 -10.01 1.47
N HIS A 53 -4.68 -8.96 1.96
CA HIS A 53 -6.12 -8.93 2.21
C HIS A 53 -6.95 -8.22 1.12
N THR A 54 -6.33 -7.71 0.07
CA THR A 54 -7.00 -6.92 -0.99
C THR A 54 -8.24 -7.62 -1.56
N VAL A 55 -8.20 -8.94 -1.69
CA VAL A 55 -9.28 -9.74 -2.30
C VAL A 55 -10.07 -10.58 -1.31
N ASP A 56 -10.00 -10.33 -0.02
CA ASP A 56 -10.76 -11.07 1.01
C ASP A 56 -12.27 -11.10 0.75
N LYS A 57 -12.79 -10.13 0.04
CA LYS A 57 -14.20 -10.03 -0.41
C LYS A 57 -14.32 -10.01 -1.94
N GLY A 58 -13.37 -10.67 -2.60
CA GLY A 58 -13.35 -10.78 -4.06
C GLY A 58 -13.19 -9.43 -4.76
N PHE A 59 -13.50 -9.42 -6.06
CA PHE A 59 -13.40 -8.21 -6.87
C PHE A 59 -14.38 -7.11 -6.46
N ASP A 60 -15.57 -7.49 -5.99
CA ASP A 60 -16.58 -6.52 -5.54
C ASP A 60 -16.14 -5.78 -4.28
N GLY A 61 -15.44 -6.49 -3.37
CA GLY A 61 -14.84 -5.88 -2.18
C GLY A 61 -13.73 -4.89 -2.55
N LEU A 62 -12.84 -5.30 -3.45
CA LEU A 62 -11.78 -4.45 -4.00
C LEU A 62 -12.40 -3.20 -4.67
N LYS A 63 -13.32 -3.40 -5.61
CA LYS A 63 -13.97 -2.29 -6.33
C LYS A 63 -14.62 -1.30 -5.38
N ARG A 64 -15.42 -1.79 -4.43
CA ARG A 64 -16.08 -0.95 -3.42
C ARG A 64 -15.09 -0.15 -2.60
N THR A 65 -13.97 -0.76 -2.20
CA THR A 65 -12.92 -0.07 -1.43
C THR A 65 -12.39 1.13 -2.21
N LEU A 66 -12.08 0.96 -3.50
CA LEU A 66 -11.58 2.05 -4.33
C LEU A 66 -12.65 3.12 -4.58
N ASP A 67 -13.91 2.71 -4.82
CA ASP A 67 -15.03 3.64 -5.00
C ASP A 67 -15.26 4.53 -3.77
N VAL A 68 -15.12 3.96 -2.55
CA VAL A 68 -15.28 4.71 -1.30
C VAL A 68 -14.09 5.64 -1.06
N LEU A 69 -12.87 5.23 -1.38
CA LEU A 69 -11.69 6.11 -1.33
C LEU A 69 -11.87 7.32 -2.25
N ASP A 70 -12.26 7.09 -3.51
CA ASP A 70 -12.51 8.15 -4.48
C ASP A 70 -13.62 9.10 -4.03
N ALA A 71 -14.73 8.57 -3.50
CA ALA A 71 -15.86 9.37 -2.99
C ALA A 71 -15.47 10.30 -1.84
N ASN A 72 -14.40 9.96 -1.10
CA ASN A 72 -13.86 10.77 0.00
C ASN A 72 -12.63 11.60 -0.42
N GLY A 73 -12.28 11.63 -1.71
CA GLY A 73 -11.15 12.38 -2.22
C GLY A 73 -9.80 11.88 -1.72
N ILE A 74 -9.69 10.57 -1.43
CA ILE A 74 -8.43 9.90 -1.12
C ILE A 74 -7.98 9.15 -2.38
N ARG A 75 -6.79 9.48 -2.89
CA ARG A 75 -6.19 8.78 -4.01
C ARG A 75 -5.76 7.37 -3.57
N HIS A 76 -5.62 6.45 -4.52
CA HIS A 76 -5.20 5.09 -4.21
C HIS A 76 -4.19 4.53 -5.23
N ALA A 77 -3.41 3.55 -4.82
CA ALA A 77 -2.48 2.82 -5.66
C ALA A 77 -2.33 1.38 -5.17
N GLY A 78 -2.14 0.44 -6.10
CA GLY A 78 -1.84 -0.97 -5.78
C GLY A 78 -2.92 -1.96 -6.15
N SER A 79 -4.17 -1.53 -6.27
CA SER A 79 -5.24 -2.32 -6.87
C SER A 79 -6.06 -1.46 -7.83
N SER A 80 -6.80 -2.11 -8.76
CA SER A 80 -7.44 -1.43 -9.87
C SER A 80 -8.77 -2.08 -10.25
N ARG A 81 -9.71 -1.26 -10.72
CA ARG A 81 -11.04 -1.68 -11.19
C ARG A 81 -11.05 -2.05 -12.68
N THR A 82 -10.06 -1.54 -13.42
CA THR A 82 -9.89 -1.76 -14.85
C THR A 82 -8.42 -1.87 -15.22
N GLU A 83 -8.12 -2.47 -16.37
CA GLU A 83 -6.76 -2.53 -16.90
C GLU A 83 -6.21 -1.13 -17.23
N GLN A 84 -7.07 -0.23 -17.71
CA GLN A 84 -6.69 1.16 -17.95
C GLN A 84 -6.26 1.86 -16.64
N GLU A 85 -7.01 1.67 -15.55
CA GLU A 85 -6.66 2.20 -14.23
C GLU A 85 -5.31 1.65 -13.77
N ARG A 86 -5.08 0.33 -13.93
CA ARG A 86 -3.79 -0.31 -13.61
C ARG A 86 -2.61 0.31 -14.35
N ASN A 87 -2.81 0.68 -15.60
CA ASN A 87 -1.77 1.21 -16.48
C ASN A 87 -1.62 2.74 -16.36
N THR A 88 -2.40 3.40 -15.51
CA THR A 88 -2.33 4.84 -15.28
C THR A 88 -1.66 5.12 -13.94
N PRO A 89 -0.45 5.71 -13.92
CA PRO A 89 0.24 6.01 -12.66
C PRO A 89 -0.57 6.97 -11.77
N THR A 90 -0.67 6.67 -10.49
CA THR A 90 -1.27 7.57 -9.50
C THR A 90 -0.28 8.70 -9.21
N ILE A 91 -0.52 9.87 -9.79
CA ILE A 91 0.32 11.08 -9.61
C ILE A 91 -0.50 12.15 -8.88
N MET A 92 0.10 12.74 -7.86
CA MET A 92 -0.41 13.87 -7.10
C MET A 92 0.53 15.06 -7.28
N GLU A 93 -0.02 16.25 -7.37
CA GLU A 93 0.77 17.47 -7.43
C GLU A 93 0.61 18.25 -6.12
N VAL A 94 1.73 18.55 -5.49
CA VAL A 94 1.80 19.26 -4.23
C VAL A 94 2.87 20.34 -4.33
N LYS A 95 2.49 21.61 -4.14
CA LYS A 95 3.40 22.77 -4.23
C LYS A 95 4.25 22.77 -5.52
N GLY A 96 3.66 22.35 -6.64
CA GLY A 96 4.32 22.30 -7.93
C GLY A 96 5.23 21.08 -8.14
N VAL A 97 5.28 20.14 -7.18
CA VAL A 97 6.04 18.88 -7.29
C VAL A 97 5.08 17.74 -7.58
N LYS A 98 5.35 16.98 -8.64
CA LYS A 98 4.60 15.78 -9.02
C LYS A 98 5.17 14.55 -8.33
N VAL A 99 4.36 13.92 -7.48
CA VAL A 99 4.70 12.73 -6.72
C VAL A 99 3.88 11.54 -7.23
N ALA A 100 4.54 10.51 -7.72
CA ALA A 100 3.90 9.25 -8.06
C ALA A 100 3.91 8.30 -6.85
N LEU A 101 2.77 7.65 -6.63
CA LEU A 101 2.60 6.58 -5.65
C LEU A 101 2.39 5.25 -6.38
N LEU A 102 3.28 4.29 -6.12
CA LEU A 102 3.18 2.91 -6.59
C LEU A 102 3.07 1.98 -5.39
N ALA A 103 2.35 0.86 -5.51
CA ALA A 103 2.22 -0.09 -4.40
C ALA A 103 2.11 -1.53 -4.91
N TYR A 104 2.74 -2.47 -4.19
CA TYR A 104 2.82 -3.89 -4.55
C TYR A 104 2.77 -4.78 -3.32
N GLY A 105 2.03 -5.90 -3.42
CA GLY A 105 1.92 -6.91 -2.37
C GLY A 105 2.65 -8.19 -2.71
N TYR A 106 3.08 -8.94 -1.68
CA TYR A 106 3.77 -10.22 -1.85
C TYR A 106 2.85 -11.36 -2.31
N GLY A 107 1.55 -11.24 -2.07
CA GLY A 107 0.59 -12.29 -2.35
C GLY A 107 -0.80 -11.98 -1.81
N LEU A 108 -1.71 -12.96 -1.84
CA LEU A 108 -3.13 -12.81 -1.56
C LEU A 108 -3.66 -13.88 -0.59
N ASN A 109 -2.87 -14.30 0.41
CA ASN A 109 -3.25 -15.30 1.43
C ASN A 109 -3.83 -16.61 0.83
N GLY A 110 -3.25 -17.07 -0.29
CA GLY A 110 -3.71 -18.27 -0.98
C GLY A 110 -4.88 -18.04 -1.94
N PHE A 111 -5.45 -16.85 -1.98
CA PHE A 111 -6.38 -16.47 -3.05
C PHE A 111 -5.61 -16.17 -4.34
N SER A 112 -6.32 -16.30 -5.46
CA SER A 112 -5.83 -15.85 -6.76
C SER A 112 -6.35 -14.44 -7.07
N THR A 113 -5.71 -13.76 -8.00
CA THR A 113 -6.29 -12.56 -8.61
C THR A 113 -7.65 -12.88 -9.22
N PRO A 114 -8.61 -11.95 -9.21
CA PRO A 114 -9.95 -12.20 -9.75
C PRO A 114 -9.91 -12.71 -11.18
N ALA A 115 -10.72 -13.74 -11.49
CA ALA A 115 -10.72 -14.40 -12.79
C ALA A 115 -10.86 -13.41 -13.95
N GLY A 116 -9.98 -13.53 -14.95
CA GLY A 116 -9.94 -12.63 -16.10
C GLY A 116 -9.44 -11.22 -15.81
N LYS A 117 -8.91 -10.94 -14.59
CA LYS A 117 -8.45 -9.61 -14.17
C LYS A 117 -7.05 -9.68 -13.53
N PRO A 118 -6.01 -10.12 -14.25
CA PRO A 118 -4.65 -10.22 -13.70
C PRO A 118 -4.10 -8.84 -13.27
N TRP A 119 -4.68 -7.78 -13.78
CA TRP A 119 -4.36 -6.39 -13.48
C TRP A 119 -4.98 -5.87 -12.17
N ALA A 120 -5.89 -6.63 -11.54
CA ALA A 120 -6.68 -6.12 -10.41
C ALA A 120 -5.85 -5.81 -9.16
N VAL A 121 -4.75 -6.52 -8.92
CA VAL A 121 -3.84 -6.29 -7.80
C VAL A 121 -2.40 -6.33 -8.28
N ASN A 122 -1.62 -5.34 -7.86
CA ASN A 122 -0.19 -5.29 -8.16
C ASN A 122 0.55 -6.24 -7.22
N LEU A 123 1.09 -7.30 -7.76
CA LEU A 123 1.99 -8.20 -7.04
C LEU A 123 3.45 -7.83 -7.29
N ILE A 124 4.31 -8.16 -6.34
CA ILE A 124 5.75 -7.93 -6.45
C ILE A 124 6.32 -8.73 -7.61
N ASP A 125 6.74 -8.02 -8.64
CA ASP A 125 7.50 -8.49 -9.78
C ASP A 125 8.45 -7.37 -10.20
N ILE A 126 9.73 -7.54 -9.91
CA ILE A 126 10.74 -6.47 -10.08
C ILE A 126 10.74 -5.88 -11.50
N PRO A 127 10.70 -6.66 -12.58
CA PRO A 127 10.61 -6.11 -13.94
C PRO A 127 9.40 -5.18 -14.13
N THR A 128 8.23 -5.60 -13.68
CA THR A 128 7.00 -4.79 -13.75
C THR A 128 7.09 -3.54 -12.89
N MET A 129 7.61 -3.66 -11.65
CA MET A 129 7.80 -2.51 -10.75
C MET A 129 8.71 -1.45 -11.36
N LEU A 130 9.78 -1.86 -12.04
CA LEU A 130 10.69 -0.94 -12.74
C LEU A 130 10.05 -0.31 -13.98
N ALA A 131 9.26 -1.07 -14.73
CA ALA A 131 8.50 -0.55 -15.86
C ALA A 131 7.48 0.52 -15.42
N ASP A 132 6.76 0.27 -14.33
CA ASP A 132 5.80 1.21 -13.76
C ASP A 132 6.49 2.49 -13.24
N ALA A 133 7.64 2.36 -12.55
CA ALA A 133 8.42 3.50 -12.10
C ALA A 133 8.93 4.35 -13.29
N LYS A 134 9.35 3.70 -14.37
CA LYS A 134 9.73 4.38 -15.62
C LYS A 134 8.53 5.08 -16.25
N ALA A 135 7.37 4.46 -16.28
CA ALA A 135 6.13 5.07 -16.79
C ALA A 135 5.71 6.29 -15.95
N ALA A 136 5.83 6.21 -14.62
CA ALA A 136 5.57 7.34 -13.73
C ALA A 136 6.52 8.52 -14.01
N ARG A 137 7.81 8.27 -14.21
CA ARG A 137 8.78 9.30 -14.62
C ARG A 137 8.44 9.91 -15.98
N ALA A 138 8.07 9.06 -16.96
CA ALA A 138 7.66 9.53 -18.29
C ALA A 138 6.38 10.39 -18.24
N ALA A 139 5.47 10.12 -17.30
CA ALA A 139 4.30 10.95 -17.03
C ALA A 139 4.61 12.24 -16.24
N GLY A 140 5.87 12.51 -15.95
CA GLY A 140 6.35 13.74 -15.34
C GLY A 140 6.52 13.69 -13.82
N ALA A 141 6.48 12.52 -13.18
CA ALA A 141 6.73 12.42 -11.75
C ALA A 141 8.18 12.83 -11.42
N GLN A 142 8.31 13.78 -10.51
CA GLN A 142 9.59 14.26 -9.99
C GLN A 142 10.03 13.46 -8.76
N ILE A 143 9.07 12.92 -8.02
CA ILE A 143 9.28 11.97 -6.93
C ILE A 143 8.48 10.69 -7.22
N VAL A 144 9.10 9.54 -7.05
CA VAL A 144 8.46 8.23 -7.15
C VAL A 144 8.60 7.52 -5.80
N ALA A 145 7.48 7.37 -5.10
CA ALA A 145 7.37 6.62 -3.86
C ALA A 145 6.77 5.23 -4.14
N VAL A 146 7.41 4.20 -3.59
CA VAL A 146 6.98 2.81 -3.76
C VAL A 146 6.67 2.18 -2.41
N ALA A 147 5.43 1.76 -2.22
CA ALA A 147 5.02 0.95 -1.08
C ALA A 147 5.20 -0.53 -1.39
N VAL A 148 5.79 -1.26 -0.45
CA VAL A 148 6.05 -2.70 -0.55
C VAL A 148 5.39 -3.41 0.63
N HIS A 149 4.30 -4.13 0.38
CA HIS A 149 3.58 -4.91 1.38
C HIS A 149 4.14 -6.33 1.41
N ALA A 150 5.18 -6.55 2.21
CA ALA A 150 5.93 -7.81 2.28
C ALA A 150 6.74 -7.91 3.58
N GLY A 151 7.24 -9.10 3.86
CA GLY A 151 8.07 -9.41 5.04
C GLY A 151 7.47 -10.53 5.86
N ASP A 152 8.00 -10.73 7.06
CA ASP A 152 7.51 -11.70 8.02
C ASP A 152 6.80 -10.97 9.16
N GLU A 153 5.55 -11.35 9.44
CA GLU A 153 4.75 -10.69 10.48
C GLU A 153 5.45 -10.72 11.84
N TYR A 154 5.43 -9.59 12.53
CA TYR A 154 6.00 -9.38 13.86
C TYR A 154 7.52 -9.59 13.98
N VAL A 155 8.23 -9.65 12.85
CA VAL A 155 9.70 -9.72 12.81
C VAL A 155 10.27 -8.33 12.57
N GLN A 156 11.13 -7.86 13.47
CA GLN A 156 11.70 -6.51 13.44
C GLN A 156 12.83 -6.31 12.41
N LEU A 157 13.32 -7.37 11.79
CA LEU A 157 14.35 -7.28 10.75
C LEU A 157 13.75 -7.65 9.38
N PRO A 158 14.08 -6.88 8.33
CA PRO A 158 13.58 -7.18 7.00
C PRO A 158 14.13 -8.51 6.49
N ASN A 159 13.27 -9.28 5.83
CA ASN A 159 13.64 -10.55 5.23
C ASN A 159 14.37 -10.40 3.87
N ALA A 160 14.75 -11.51 3.27
CA ALA A 160 15.49 -11.51 2.00
C ALA A 160 14.69 -10.90 0.84
N GLN A 161 13.36 -11.12 0.77
CA GLN A 161 12.51 -10.54 -0.26
C GLN A 161 12.48 -9.01 -0.15
N GLN A 162 12.23 -8.48 1.04
CA GLN A 162 12.21 -7.02 1.27
C GLN A 162 13.54 -6.37 0.86
N ARG A 163 14.67 -6.97 1.27
CA ARG A 163 16.01 -6.46 0.92
C ARG A 163 16.27 -6.51 -0.60
N SER A 164 15.91 -7.62 -1.25
CA SER A 164 16.10 -7.79 -2.70
C SER A 164 15.31 -6.76 -3.49
N VAL A 165 14.03 -6.59 -3.16
CA VAL A 165 13.14 -5.61 -3.81
C VAL A 165 13.66 -4.20 -3.60
N ALA A 166 13.97 -3.83 -2.35
CA ALA A 166 14.50 -2.49 -2.03
C ALA A 166 15.80 -2.19 -2.77
N THR A 167 16.73 -3.16 -2.82
CA THR A 167 18.00 -3.00 -3.53
C THR A 167 17.79 -2.80 -5.04
N ALA A 168 16.95 -3.62 -5.67
CA ALA A 168 16.68 -3.53 -7.10
C ALA A 168 16.04 -2.19 -7.48
N LEU A 169 15.06 -1.73 -6.70
CA LEU A 169 14.39 -0.45 -6.91
C LEU A 169 15.36 0.72 -6.71
N ALA A 170 16.15 0.71 -5.63
CA ALA A 170 17.10 1.79 -5.35
C ALA A 170 18.19 1.89 -6.42
N GLN A 171 18.74 0.76 -6.89
CA GLN A 171 19.76 0.73 -7.93
C GLN A 171 19.25 1.19 -9.30
N SER A 172 17.94 1.15 -9.54
CA SER A 172 17.34 1.58 -10.81
C SER A 172 17.45 3.08 -11.08
N ARG A 173 17.62 3.90 -10.03
CA ARG A 173 17.56 5.37 -10.07
C ARG A 173 16.20 5.92 -10.55
N LEU A 174 15.14 5.10 -10.53
CA LEU A 174 13.79 5.49 -10.91
C LEU A 174 12.91 5.80 -9.69
N VAL A 175 13.36 5.43 -8.48
CA VAL A 175 12.61 5.50 -7.23
C VAL A 175 13.37 6.39 -6.24
N ASP A 176 12.66 7.19 -5.45
CA ASP A 176 13.22 8.12 -4.46
C ASP A 176 12.94 7.68 -3.01
N LEU A 177 11.81 6.99 -2.80
CA LEU A 177 11.37 6.53 -1.50
C LEU A 177 10.77 5.13 -1.60
N ILE A 178 11.18 4.24 -0.69
CA ILE A 178 10.57 2.92 -0.50
C ILE A 178 10.09 2.83 0.93
N TYR A 179 8.85 2.37 1.13
CA TYR A 179 8.32 2.15 2.47
C TYR A 179 7.48 0.87 2.52
N GLY A 180 7.51 0.18 3.65
CA GLY A 180 6.99 -1.16 3.80
C GLY A 180 5.87 -1.30 4.80
N HIS A 181 5.00 -2.29 4.54
CA HIS A 181 3.89 -2.71 5.38
C HIS A 181 3.88 -4.24 5.48
N HIS A 182 2.84 -4.83 6.06
CA HIS A 182 2.61 -6.25 6.30
C HIS A 182 3.19 -6.77 7.62
N VAL A 183 4.41 -6.40 7.95
CA VAL A 183 5.11 -6.93 9.13
C VAL A 183 4.49 -6.52 10.46
N HIS A 184 3.61 -5.53 10.49
CA HIS A 184 2.88 -4.99 11.65
C HIS A 184 3.78 -4.41 12.76
N VAL A 185 5.06 -4.29 12.54
CA VAL A 185 6.05 -3.72 13.46
C VAL A 185 6.89 -2.65 12.74
N VAL A 186 7.53 -1.79 13.51
CA VAL A 186 8.53 -0.88 12.96
C VAL A 186 9.80 -1.68 12.66
N GLN A 187 10.28 -1.60 11.43
CA GLN A 187 11.55 -2.16 10.98
C GLN A 187 12.55 -1.03 10.69
N PRO A 188 13.85 -1.33 10.53
CA PRO A 188 14.86 -0.32 10.28
C PRO A 188 14.53 0.61 9.12
N ILE A 189 14.96 1.86 9.27
CA ILE A 189 15.04 2.84 8.18
C ILE A 189 16.50 2.88 7.74
N ASP A 190 16.72 2.71 6.45
CA ASP A 190 18.05 2.63 5.83
C ASP A 190 18.12 3.56 4.62
N LYS A 191 19.32 3.71 4.07
CA LYS A 191 19.54 4.47 2.84
C LYS A 191 20.38 3.65 1.87
N ILE A 192 19.82 3.32 0.71
CA ILE A 192 20.50 2.58 -0.34
C ILE A 192 20.84 3.57 -1.47
N GLY A 193 22.11 3.98 -1.56
CA GLY A 193 22.48 5.11 -2.41
C GLY A 193 21.77 6.39 -1.94
N ASP A 194 20.98 6.99 -2.82
CA ASP A 194 20.21 8.20 -2.50
C ASP A 194 18.75 7.91 -2.07
N VAL A 195 18.34 6.64 -2.09
CA VAL A 195 16.95 6.24 -1.81
C VAL A 195 16.76 5.89 -0.34
N TRP A 196 15.79 6.54 0.30
CA TRP A 196 15.36 6.18 1.64
C TRP A 196 14.47 4.93 1.62
N VAL A 197 14.72 4.00 2.53
CA VAL A 197 13.99 2.74 2.67
C VAL A 197 13.53 2.57 4.11
N ALA A 198 12.24 2.71 4.36
CA ALA A 198 11.60 2.34 5.61
C ALA A 198 10.99 0.94 5.45
N TYR A 199 11.66 -0.11 5.92
CA TYR A 199 11.25 -1.49 5.62
C TYR A 199 9.91 -1.89 6.23
N GLY A 200 9.53 -1.34 7.37
CA GLY A 200 8.23 -1.56 8.00
C GLY A 200 7.80 -0.35 8.81
N MET A 201 6.59 0.16 8.53
CA MET A 201 6.05 1.36 9.18
C MET A 201 5.24 1.03 10.46
N GLY A 202 5.01 -0.26 10.75
CA GLY A 202 4.12 -0.67 11.84
C GLY A 202 2.65 -0.38 11.57
N ASN A 203 1.83 -0.47 12.61
CA ASN A 203 0.40 -0.21 12.55
C ASN A 203 0.04 1.16 13.12
N LEU A 204 -0.81 1.90 12.43
CA LEU A 204 -1.43 3.11 12.98
C LEU A 204 -2.72 2.77 13.75
N ILE A 205 -3.59 1.95 13.13
CA ILE A 205 -4.84 1.49 13.73
C ILE A 205 -4.90 -0.04 13.58
N HIS A 206 -5.02 -0.75 14.70
CA HIS A 206 -5.07 -2.20 14.70
C HIS A 206 -5.71 -2.75 15.98
N LYS A 207 -6.11 -4.03 15.93
CA LYS A 207 -6.47 -4.81 17.12
C LYS A 207 -5.73 -6.14 17.05
N GLN A 208 -4.68 -6.29 17.84
CA GLN A 208 -3.94 -7.53 17.96
C GLN A 208 -4.55 -8.43 19.06
N HIS A 209 -4.73 -9.72 18.75
CA HIS A 209 -5.39 -10.67 19.63
C HIS A 209 -4.43 -11.41 20.56
N THR A 210 -3.16 -11.58 20.15
CA THR A 210 -2.16 -12.28 20.96
C THR A 210 -1.28 -11.32 21.76
N ALA A 211 -0.80 -11.76 22.94
CA ALA A 211 0.10 -10.97 23.75
C ALA A 211 1.44 -10.72 23.02
N ALA A 212 1.96 -11.71 22.30
CA ALA A 212 3.20 -11.60 21.53
C ALA A 212 3.09 -10.55 20.41
N ALA A 213 2.00 -10.60 19.63
CA ALA A 213 1.76 -9.61 18.57
C ALA A 213 1.60 -8.19 19.13
N ARG A 214 0.88 -8.03 20.27
CA ARG A 214 0.76 -6.72 20.94
C ARG A 214 2.10 -6.18 21.40
N ALA A 215 2.94 -7.01 22.01
CA ALA A 215 4.27 -6.61 22.47
C ALA A 215 5.16 -6.17 21.28
N ALA A 216 5.14 -6.92 20.18
CA ALA A 216 5.94 -6.61 18.99
C ALA A 216 5.51 -5.31 18.30
N THR A 217 4.23 -4.90 18.37
CA THR A 217 3.72 -3.68 17.74
C THR A 217 3.86 -2.43 18.61
N GLN A 218 4.25 -2.57 19.88
CA GLN A 218 4.43 -1.47 20.84
C GLN A 218 5.90 -1.12 21.10
N ALA A 219 6.83 -1.93 20.59
CA ALA A 219 8.27 -1.72 20.70
C ALA A 219 8.79 -0.78 19.60
#